data_8e24971fb188c1b900887265481a9c98
#
_entry.id   8e24971fb188c1b900887265481a9c98
#
_cell.length_a   1.000
_cell.length_b   1.000
_cell.length_c   1.000
_cell.angle_alpha   90.00
_cell.angle_beta   90.00
_cell.angle_gamma   90.00
#
_symmetry.space_group_name_H-M   'P 1'
#
loop_
_entity.id
_entity.type
_entity.pdbx_description
1 polymer ?
#
loop_
_entity_poly.entity_id
_entity_poly.type
_entity_poly.pdbx_seq_one_letter_code
_entity_poly.pdbx_strand_id
1 'polypeptide(L)'
;MKNKYSLLLLVTSFGIISCQEKVEPIENEKTVVEDNVIVYEEYMGDEPTAPEETEFYEPKVAVVKPGSIGAAPSDAIVLFNGTNLDNWISSNDSTAAKWHLNKDASMTVNDKTGNIQTKQNFGDVQLHIEWKSPLPVQLEGQHRANSGIFLNGMYEVQVLDQNDNPTYVNGQVGSIYKQHVPLAMASVPTGEWNTYEIIYHAPEFNADGGKIKSGDITVIHNGVLVQDHVELKGTTPYIGWPKNPAHGKGPLLLQDHGDDSRVSFRNIWVREL
;
A
#
# COMPACT_ATOMS: atom_id res chain seq x y z
N MET A 1 50.96 -66.24 13.50
CA MET A 1 49.61 -66.82 13.76
C MET A 1 48.60 -66.01 12.98
N LYS A 2 48.08 -66.63 11.93
CA LYS A 2 47.15 -65.99 10.97
C LYS A 2 45.76 -66.52 11.24
N ASN A 3 44.79 -65.69 11.60
CA ASN A 3 43.39 -66.09 11.65
C ASN A 3 42.65 -65.53 10.42
N LYS A 4 42.14 -66.43 9.59
CA LYS A 4 41.26 -66.18 8.47
C LYS A 4 39.81 -66.22 8.99
N TYR A 5 39.05 -65.17 8.79
CA TYR A 5 37.59 -65.23 8.91
C TYR A 5 36.99 -65.23 7.49
N SER A 6 36.26 -66.30 7.25
CA SER A 6 35.48 -66.53 6.01
C SER A 6 34.15 -65.81 6.12
N LEU A 7 33.87 -64.90 5.23
CA LEU A 7 32.57 -64.16 5.15
C LEU A 7 31.65 -64.92 4.23
N LEU A 8 30.56 -65.44 4.80
CA LEU A 8 29.49 -66.14 4.06
C LEU A 8 28.51 -65.08 3.53
N LEU A 9 28.41 -64.92 2.23
CA LEU A 9 27.47 -64.04 1.56
C LEU A 9 26.11 -64.75 1.43
N LEU A 10 25.10 -64.23 2.17
CA LEU A 10 23.72 -64.68 2.01
C LEU A 10 23.05 -63.74 1.01
N VAL A 11 22.74 -64.25 -0.17
CA VAL A 11 21.97 -63.53 -1.19
C VAL A 11 20.49 -63.78 -0.91
N THR A 12 19.79 -62.78 -0.36
CA THR A 12 18.33 -62.79 -0.27
C THR A 12 17.76 -62.01 -1.46
N SER A 13 17.12 -62.70 -2.37
CA SER A 13 16.34 -62.13 -3.48
C SER A 13 15.06 -61.47 -2.92
N PHE A 14 15.03 -60.13 -2.90
CA PHE A 14 13.79 -59.36 -2.70
C PHE A 14 13.06 -59.31 -4.04
N GLY A 15 11.92 -59.94 -4.10
CA GLY A 15 10.96 -59.77 -5.17
C GLY A 15 10.31 -58.39 -5.08
N ILE A 16 10.50 -57.54 -6.07
CA ILE A 16 9.78 -56.25 -6.18
C ILE A 16 8.36 -56.60 -6.62
N ILE A 17 7.43 -56.54 -5.69
CA ILE A 17 5.98 -56.51 -6.03
C ILE A 17 5.71 -55.05 -6.41
N SER A 18 5.59 -54.77 -7.70
CA SER A 18 5.07 -53.51 -8.23
C SER A 18 3.55 -53.49 -7.97
N CYS A 19 3.13 -52.83 -6.88
CA CYS A 19 1.76 -52.35 -6.78
C CYS A 19 1.63 -51.15 -7.72
N GLN A 20 1.07 -51.35 -8.89
CA GLN A 20 0.46 -50.27 -9.64
C GLN A 20 -0.84 -49.90 -8.90
N GLU A 21 -0.82 -48.87 -8.08
CA GLU A 21 -2.05 -48.19 -7.70
C GLU A 21 -2.68 -47.60 -8.95
N LYS A 22 -3.87 -48.07 -9.29
CA LYS A 22 -4.74 -47.38 -10.24
C LYS A 22 -5.09 -46.03 -9.62
N VAL A 23 -4.51 -44.96 -10.12
CA VAL A 23 -4.99 -43.62 -9.89
C VAL A 23 -6.35 -43.53 -10.59
N GLU A 24 -7.43 -43.47 -9.82
CA GLU A 24 -8.74 -43.15 -10.39
C GLU A 24 -8.71 -41.68 -10.82
N PRO A 25 -9.31 -41.32 -11.96
CA PRO A 25 -9.35 -39.93 -12.41
C PRO A 25 -10.15 -39.13 -11.39
N ILE A 26 -9.51 -38.08 -10.86
CA ILE A 26 -10.16 -37.11 -9.97
C ILE A 26 -11.25 -36.43 -10.82
N GLU A 27 -12.50 -36.54 -10.38
CA GLU A 27 -13.62 -35.78 -10.94
C GLU A 27 -13.27 -34.29 -10.89
N ASN A 28 -13.52 -33.57 -12.00
CA ASN A 28 -13.30 -32.14 -12.18
C ASN A 28 -13.69 -31.33 -10.93
N GLU A 29 -12.72 -30.99 -10.09
CA GLU A 29 -12.92 -29.97 -9.07
C GLU A 29 -13.02 -28.63 -9.75
N LYS A 30 -14.11 -27.93 -9.43
CA LYS A 30 -14.47 -26.64 -10.04
C LYS A 30 -13.39 -25.62 -9.75
N THR A 31 -12.95 -24.90 -10.78
CA THR A 31 -12.14 -23.69 -10.65
C THR A 31 -12.79 -22.76 -9.60
N VAL A 32 -12.05 -22.42 -8.58
CA VAL A 32 -12.48 -21.49 -7.54
C VAL A 32 -11.95 -20.10 -7.89
N VAL A 33 -12.78 -19.09 -7.71
CA VAL A 33 -12.36 -17.70 -7.83
C VAL A 33 -12.16 -17.18 -6.41
N GLU A 34 -10.92 -16.91 -6.04
CA GLU A 34 -10.56 -16.28 -4.78
C GLU A 34 -10.01 -14.88 -5.07
N ASP A 35 -10.47 -13.88 -4.33
CA ASP A 35 -10.01 -12.48 -4.41
C ASP A 35 -9.90 -11.92 -5.84
N ASN A 36 -10.91 -12.16 -6.68
CA ASN A 36 -10.94 -11.77 -8.10
C ASN A 36 -9.86 -12.42 -8.98
N VAL A 37 -9.18 -13.42 -8.50
CA VAL A 37 -8.20 -14.21 -9.26
C VAL A 37 -8.82 -15.54 -9.64
N ILE A 38 -8.70 -15.92 -10.91
CA ILE A 38 -9.06 -17.27 -11.36
C ILE A 38 -7.91 -18.18 -10.96
N VAL A 39 -8.13 -19.00 -9.93
CA VAL A 39 -7.15 -19.98 -9.49
C VAL A 39 -7.36 -21.25 -10.31
N TYR A 40 -6.39 -21.55 -11.15
CA TYR A 40 -6.27 -22.87 -11.78
C TYR A 40 -5.52 -23.74 -10.76
N GLU A 41 -6.22 -24.61 -10.04
CA GLU A 41 -5.53 -25.66 -9.27
C GLU A 41 -4.68 -26.50 -10.25
N GLU A 42 -3.55 -27.07 -9.77
CA GLU A 42 -2.66 -27.87 -10.62
C GLU A 42 -3.49 -28.87 -11.44
N TYR A 43 -3.76 -28.50 -12.67
CA TYR A 43 -4.60 -29.28 -13.57
C TYR A 43 -3.81 -30.47 -14.08
N MET A 44 -4.11 -31.64 -13.56
CA MET A 44 -3.55 -32.93 -14.00
C MET A 44 -4.34 -33.54 -15.19
N GLY A 45 -5.08 -32.70 -15.90
CA GLY A 45 -5.89 -33.10 -17.04
C GLY A 45 -5.23 -32.82 -18.38
N ASP A 46 -5.96 -33.14 -19.46
CA ASP A 46 -5.55 -32.87 -20.84
C ASP A 46 -5.56 -31.33 -21.09
N GLU A 47 -4.65 -30.85 -21.92
CA GLU A 47 -4.62 -29.44 -22.35
C GLU A 47 -5.97 -29.04 -22.99
N PRO A 48 -6.56 -27.89 -22.65
CA PRO A 48 -7.77 -27.39 -23.27
C PRO A 48 -7.59 -27.26 -24.78
N THR A 49 -8.56 -27.75 -25.51
CA THR A 49 -8.54 -27.81 -26.97
C THR A 49 -9.52 -26.86 -27.65
N ALA A 50 -10.41 -26.24 -26.84
CA ALA A 50 -11.38 -25.25 -27.28
C ALA A 50 -11.37 -24.03 -26.36
N PRO A 51 -11.64 -22.81 -26.88
CA PRO A 51 -11.64 -21.59 -26.08
C PRO A 51 -12.61 -21.66 -24.89
N GLU A 52 -13.76 -22.25 -25.07
CA GLU A 52 -14.86 -22.33 -24.10
C GLU A 52 -14.46 -23.08 -22.81
N GLU A 53 -13.45 -23.94 -22.88
CA GLU A 53 -12.94 -24.71 -21.73
C GLU A 53 -12.21 -23.84 -20.71
N THR A 54 -11.79 -22.61 -21.11
CA THR A 54 -11.11 -21.64 -20.26
C THR A 54 -11.84 -20.30 -20.16
N GLU A 55 -13.08 -20.20 -20.66
CA GLU A 55 -13.91 -19.00 -20.56
C GLU A 55 -14.80 -19.02 -19.31
N PHE A 56 -14.68 -17.97 -18.48
CA PHE A 56 -15.44 -17.82 -17.25
C PHE A 56 -16.39 -16.62 -17.35
N TYR A 57 -17.67 -16.85 -17.04
CA TYR A 57 -18.73 -15.84 -17.13
C TYR A 57 -19.19 -15.33 -15.76
N GLU A 58 -18.64 -15.86 -14.70
CA GLU A 58 -18.86 -15.48 -13.29
C GLU A 58 -17.51 -15.46 -12.53
N PRO A 59 -17.37 -14.58 -11.52
CA PRO A 59 -18.32 -13.56 -11.07
C PRO A 59 -18.46 -12.41 -12.09
N LYS A 60 -19.61 -11.74 -12.06
CA LYS A 60 -19.80 -10.52 -12.88
C LYS A 60 -18.94 -9.39 -12.35
N VAL A 61 -18.14 -8.80 -13.22
CA VAL A 61 -17.31 -7.64 -12.88
C VAL A 61 -18.21 -6.41 -12.61
N ALA A 62 -17.99 -5.73 -11.48
CA ALA A 62 -18.73 -4.52 -11.14
C ALA A 62 -18.46 -3.38 -12.14
N VAL A 63 -19.50 -2.65 -12.50
CA VAL A 63 -19.38 -1.50 -13.39
C VAL A 63 -19.20 -0.22 -12.56
N VAL A 64 -17.99 0.34 -12.62
CA VAL A 64 -17.66 1.61 -11.99
C VAL A 64 -17.60 2.71 -13.05
N LYS A 65 -18.29 3.85 -12.80
CA LYS A 65 -18.17 5.02 -13.66
C LYS A 65 -16.90 5.77 -13.28
N PRO A 66 -15.92 5.89 -14.18
CA PRO A 66 -14.72 6.68 -13.89
C PRO A 66 -15.11 8.15 -13.74
N GLY A 67 -14.44 8.86 -12.84
CA GLY A 67 -14.50 10.32 -12.79
C GLY A 67 -13.78 10.95 -14.00
N SER A 68 -13.92 12.27 -14.19
CA SER A 68 -12.98 13.03 -15.01
C SER A 68 -11.58 12.95 -14.36
N ILE A 69 -10.54 13.35 -15.12
CA ILE A 69 -9.16 13.28 -14.59
C ILE A 69 -9.08 13.90 -13.18
N GLY A 70 -8.65 13.10 -12.21
CA GLY A 70 -8.55 13.46 -10.81
C GLY A 70 -9.84 13.44 -9.99
N ALA A 71 -11.01 13.32 -10.61
CA ALA A 71 -12.28 13.24 -9.88
C ALA A 71 -12.54 11.82 -9.37
N ALA A 72 -13.23 11.73 -8.23
CA ALA A 72 -13.58 10.46 -7.60
C ALA A 72 -14.45 9.59 -8.52
N PRO A 73 -14.11 8.31 -8.73
CA PRO A 73 -14.99 7.36 -9.40
C PRO A 73 -16.24 7.06 -8.56
N SER A 74 -17.25 6.43 -9.17
CA SER A 74 -18.58 6.26 -8.58
C SER A 74 -18.63 5.38 -7.32
N ASP A 75 -17.62 4.58 -7.07
CA ASP A 75 -17.46 3.70 -5.92
C ASP A 75 -16.45 4.23 -4.88
N ALA A 76 -15.89 5.42 -5.10
CA ALA A 76 -14.96 6.04 -4.17
C ALA A 76 -15.66 6.68 -2.98
N ILE A 77 -15.00 6.62 -1.85
CA ILE A 77 -15.33 7.36 -0.62
C ILE A 77 -14.61 8.70 -0.68
N VAL A 78 -15.33 9.79 -0.80
CA VAL A 78 -14.77 11.15 -0.81
C VAL A 78 -14.44 11.57 0.62
N LEU A 79 -13.17 11.73 0.93
CA LEU A 79 -12.68 12.13 2.25
C LEU A 79 -12.61 13.64 2.41
N PHE A 80 -12.30 14.38 1.32
CA PHE A 80 -12.27 15.82 1.31
C PHE A 80 -12.55 16.39 -0.10
N ASN A 81 -13.55 17.24 -0.20
CA ASN A 81 -13.97 17.91 -1.44
C ASN A 81 -13.95 19.45 -1.34
N GLY A 82 -13.34 19.97 -0.27
CA GLY A 82 -13.22 21.41 -0.04
C GLY A 82 -14.37 22.05 0.74
N THR A 83 -15.40 21.31 1.14
CA THR A 83 -16.58 21.90 1.81
C THR A 83 -16.45 21.97 3.32
N ASN A 84 -15.93 20.92 3.96
CA ASN A 84 -15.75 20.83 5.41
C ASN A 84 -14.70 19.76 5.78
N LEU A 85 -14.39 19.67 7.08
CA LEU A 85 -13.50 18.65 7.64
C LEU A 85 -14.26 17.55 8.39
N ASP A 86 -15.52 17.31 8.08
CA ASP A 86 -16.39 16.41 8.85
C ASP A 86 -15.91 14.96 8.88
N ASN A 87 -15.13 14.53 7.88
CA ASN A 87 -14.51 13.20 7.85
C ASN A 87 -13.20 13.12 8.65
N TRP A 88 -12.72 14.24 9.21
CA TRP A 88 -11.41 14.36 9.83
C TRP A 88 -11.52 14.74 11.31
N ILE A 89 -10.61 14.20 12.11
CA ILE A 89 -10.44 14.50 13.53
C ILE A 89 -8.96 14.73 13.84
N SER A 90 -8.70 15.41 14.95
CA SER A 90 -7.35 15.47 15.54
C SER A 90 -6.89 14.06 15.92
N SER A 91 -5.69 13.66 15.50
CA SER A 91 -5.12 12.37 15.86
C SER A 91 -4.73 12.28 17.35
N ASN A 92 -4.59 13.42 18.04
CA ASN A 92 -4.13 13.46 19.42
C ASN A 92 -5.25 13.19 20.43
N ASP A 93 -6.45 13.71 20.18
CA ASP A 93 -7.55 13.72 21.16
C ASP A 93 -8.93 13.43 20.56
N SER A 94 -8.99 13.10 19.27
CA SER A 94 -10.21 12.80 18.52
C SER A 94 -11.23 13.95 18.47
N THR A 95 -10.82 15.17 18.80
CA THR A 95 -11.65 16.37 18.62
C THR A 95 -11.74 16.74 17.13
N ALA A 96 -12.57 17.73 16.78
CA ALA A 96 -12.67 18.23 15.42
C ALA A 96 -11.32 18.70 14.89
N ALA A 97 -11.00 18.36 13.64
CA ALA A 97 -9.80 18.85 12.96
C ALA A 97 -9.79 20.38 12.89
N LYS A 98 -8.61 20.99 13.10
CA LYS A 98 -8.44 22.45 13.20
C LYS A 98 -7.64 23.05 12.05
N TRP A 99 -7.46 22.34 10.96
CA TRP A 99 -6.79 22.85 9.78
C TRP A 99 -7.65 23.90 9.06
N HIS A 100 -7.01 24.80 8.32
CA HIS A 100 -7.69 25.90 7.66
C HIS A 100 -8.40 25.41 6.39
N LEU A 101 -9.69 25.78 6.24
CA LEU A 101 -10.42 25.64 4.98
C LEU A 101 -10.20 26.89 4.12
N ASN A 102 -9.83 26.70 2.86
CA ASN A 102 -9.54 27.76 1.91
C ASN A 102 -10.66 27.93 0.91
N LYS A 103 -10.74 29.13 0.27
CA LYS A 103 -11.75 29.44 -0.74
C LYS A 103 -11.57 28.68 -2.05
N ASP A 104 -10.36 28.12 -2.29
CA ASP A 104 -10.02 27.32 -3.48
C ASP A 104 -10.32 25.82 -3.29
N ALA A 105 -11.21 25.46 -2.36
CA ALA A 105 -11.58 24.10 -2.04
C ALA A 105 -10.42 23.23 -1.54
N SER A 106 -9.40 23.84 -0.92
CA SER A 106 -8.30 23.13 -0.26
C SER A 106 -8.37 23.30 1.27
N MET A 107 -7.64 22.48 1.99
CA MET A 107 -7.31 22.68 3.40
C MET A 107 -5.80 22.85 3.56
N THR A 108 -5.39 23.67 4.51
CA THR A 108 -3.97 23.95 4.81
C THR A 108 -3.65 23.56 6.24
N VAL A 109 -2.49 22.94 6.43
CA VAL A 109 -1.93 22.66 7.77
C VAL A 109 -1.96 23.94 8.61
N ASN A 110 -2.55 23.83 9.78
CA ASN A 110 -2.55 24.91 10.79
C ASN A 110 -1.50 24.53 11.84
N ASP A 111 -0.36 25.18 11.76
CA ASP A 111 0.84 24.86 12.56
C ASP A 111 0.52 24.68 14.06
N LYS A 112 1.10 23.65 14.63
CA LYS A 112 0.97 23.25 16.06
C LYS A 112 -0.43 22.87 16.52
N THR A 113 -1.36 22.65 15.58
CA THR A 113 -2.67 22.06 15.94
C THR A 113 -2.67 20.53 15.92
N GLY A 114 -1.59 19.95 15.42
CA GLY A 114 -1.36 18.51 15.32
C GLY A 114 -1.90 17.87 14.06
N ASN A 115 -1.56 16.61 13.91
CA ASN A 115 -1.99 15.80 12.79
C ASN A 115 -3.52 15.64 12.78
N ILE A 116 -4.06 15.45 11.58
CA ILE A 116 -5.45 15.05 11.40
C ILE A 116 -5.53 13.65 10.81
N GLN A 117 -6.57 12.93 11.15
CA GLN A 117 -6.81 11.60 10.63
C GLN A 117 -8.28 11.39 10.26
N THR A 118 -8.55 10.44 9.38
CA THR A 118 -9.92 10.08 9.02
C THR A 118 -10.64 9.44 10.22
N LYS A 119 -11.95 9.66 10.31
CA LYS A 119 -12.83 8.97 11.26
C LYS A 119 -13.00 7.49 10.90
N GLN A 120 -13.04 7.21 9.58
CA GLN A 120 -13.11 5.86 9.06
C GLN A 120 -11.73 5.24 8.96
N ASN A 121 -11.64 3.95 9.24
CA ASN A 121 -10.45 3.13 9.08
C ASN A 121 -10.53 2.35 7.76
N PHE A 122 -9.36 2.16 7.14
CA PHE A 122 -9.20 1.49 5.86
C PHE A 122 -8.17 0.35 5.97
N GLY A 123 -8.37 -0.69 5.17
CA GLY A 123 -7.36 -1.71 4.87
C GLY A 123 -6.66 -1.38 3.56
N ASP A 124 -6.78 -2.28 2.59
CA ASP A 124 -6.25 -2.10 1.25
C ASP A 124 -7.02 -1.02 0.52
N VAL A 125 -6.30 -0.08 -0.11
CA VAL A 125 -6.92 1.06 -0.78
C VAL A 125 -6.15 1.51 -2.02
N GLN A 126 -6.91 2.04 -2.97
CA GLN A 126 -6.47 3.05 -3.92
C GLN A 126 -6.79 4.43 -3.33
N LEU A 127 -5.77 5.27 -3.12
CA LEU A 127 -5.90 6.64 -2.62
C LEU A 127 -5.47 7.64 -3.69
N HIS A 128 -6.31 8.63 -3.92
CA HIS A 128 -5.95 9.86 -4.65
C HIS A 128 -5.89 11.02 -3.69
N ILE A 129 -4.82 11.82 -3.78
CA ILE A 129 -4.64 13.02 -2.98
C ILE A 129 -3.81 14.06 -3.72
N GLU A 130 -4.27 15.31 -3.70
CA GLU A 130 -3.50 16.44 -4.22
C GLU A 130 -2.94 17.28 -3.09
N TRP A 131 -1.68 17.72 -3.25
CA TRP A 131 -1.00 18.55 -2.28
C TRP A 131 -0.18 19.65 -2.92
N LYS A 132 0.10 20.72 -2.17
CA LYS A 132 0.80 21.91 -2.68
C LYS A 132 1.69 22.51 -1.60
N SER A 133 2.95 22.79 -1.94
CA SER A 133 3.88 23.58 -1.14
C SER A 133 3.47 25.05 -1.12
N PRO A 134 3.70 25.80 -0.01
CA PRO A 134 3.34 27.22 0.06
C PRO A 134 4.29 28.10 -0.75
N LEU A 135 3.79 29.27 -1.13
CA LEU A 135 4.59 30.43 -1.57
C LEU A 135 4.38 31.60 -0.59
N PRO A 136 5.39 32.45 -0.35
CA PRO A 136 6.79 32.30 -0.81
C PRO A 136 7.46 31.12 -0.16
N VAL A 137 8.51 30.60 -0.82
CA VAL A 137 9.35 29.52 -0.28
C VAL A 137 9.93 29.95 1.08
N GLN A 138 9.82 29.08 2.06
CA GLN A 138 10.39 29.27 3.38
C GLN A 138 11.13 28.01 3.81
N LEU A 139 12.17 28.19 4.62
CA LEU A 139 12.95 27.08 5.16
C LEU A 139 13.68 26.26 4.08
N GLU A 140 14.37 25.22 4.48
CA GLU A 140 15.16 24.34 3.61
C GLU A 140 15.25 22.93 4.20
N GLY A 141 15.74 21.98 3.42
CA GLY A 141 15.91 20.57 3.81
C GLY A 141 14.57 19.96 4.22
N GLN A 142 14.57 19.28 5.36
CA GLN A 142 13.38 18.60 5.89
C GLN A 142 12.36 19.55 6.58
N HIS A 143 12.65 20.85 6.65
CA HIS A 143 11.72 21.85 7.17
C HIS A 143 10.94 22.57 6.07
N ARG A 144 11.27 22.33 4.79
CA ARG A 144 10.67 23.03 3.66
C ARG A 144 9.41 22.33 3.18
N ALA A 145 8.24 22.86 3.57
CA ALA A 145 6.93 22.29 3.23
C ALA A 145 6.83 20.80 3.54
N ASN A 146 7.27 20.39 4.74
CA ASN A 146 7.24 19.00 5.16
C ASN A 146 5.84 18.64 5.65
N SER A 147 5.39 17.49 5.22
CA SER A 147 4.22 16.77 5.71
C SER A 147 4.36 15.28 5.36
N GLY A 148 3.43 14.45 5.81
CA GLY A 148 3.39 13.03 5.50
C GLY A 148 1.95 12.57 5.28
N ILE A 149 1.79 11.60 4.40
CA ILE A 149 0.54 10.87 4.19
C ILE A 149 0.75 9.48 4.78
N PHE A 150 0.11 9.20 5.91
CA PHE A 150 0.30 7.95 6.63
C PHE A 150 -0.85 6.99 6.36
N LEU A 151 -0.58 5.91 5.64
CA LEU A 151 -1.50 4.78 5.49
C LEU A 151 -1.54 4.04 6.83
N ASN A 152 -2.74 3.65 7.24
CA ASN A 152 -2.98 3.01 8.54
C ASN A 152 -2.45 3.82 9.76
N GLY A 153 -2.24 5.13 9.59
CA GLY A 153 -1.70 6.02 10.62
C GLY A 153 -0.22 5.81 10.95
N MET A 154 0.52 4.97 10.22
CA MET A 154 1.89 4.59 10.58
C MET A 154 2.87 4.34 9.43
N TYR A 155 2.41 4.27 8.19
CA TYR A 155 3.25 4.02 7.00
C TYR A 155 3.28 5.28 6.13
N GLU A 156 4.36 6.04 6.20
CA GLU A 156 4.46 7.36 5.63
C GLU A 156 4.94 7.35 4.18
N VAL A 157 4.16 7.98 3.31
CA VAL A 157 4.60 8.52 2.03
C VAL A 157 4.95 9.99 2.23
N GLN A 158 6.21 10.34 2.00
CA GLN A 158 6.73 11.68 2.27
C GLN A 158 6.14 12.75 1.35
N VAL A 159 5.75 13.88 1.93
CA VAL A 159 5.44 15.13 1.27
C VAL A 159 6.49 16.17 1.63
N LEU A 160 7.14 16.75 0.62
CA LEU A 160 8.22 17.73 0.78
C LEU A 160 8.32 18.59 -0.46
N ASP A 161 8.68 19.88 -0.33
CA ASP A 161 9.11 20.66 -1.49
C ASP A 161 10.54 20.28 -1.87
N GLN A 162 10.69 19.61 -3.03
CA GLN A 162 11.99 19.13 -3.50
C GLN A 162 12.73 20.16 -4.37
N ASN A 163 12.06 21.21 -4.88
CA ASN A 163 12.63 22.12 -5.87
C ASN A 163 13.82 22.90 -5.30
N ASP A 164 15.02 22.67 -5.82
CA ASP A 164 16.28 23.24 -5.28
C ASP A 164 16.41 23.07 -3.75
N ASN A 165 16.04 21.88 -3.24
CA ASN A 165 16.01 21.59 -1.82
C ASN A 165 16.77 20.30 -1.48
N PRO A 166 18.09 20.34 -1.32
CA PRO A 166 18.90 19.18 -0.98
C PRO A 166 18.54 18.61 0.38
N THR A 167 18.28 17.29 0.44
CA THR A 167 18.08 16.55 1.68
C THR A 167 18.48 15.08 1.48
N TYR A 168 18.38 14.27 2.54
CA TYR A 168 18.69 12.84 2.42
C TYR A 168 17.66 12.12 1.55
N VAL A 169 18.14 11.25 0.67
CA VAL A 169 17.34 10.66 -0.42
C VAL A 169 16.18 9.77 0.04
N ASN A 170 16.30 9.12 1.18
CA ASN A 170 15.23 8.30 1.77
C ASN A 170 14.24 9.09 2.65
N GLY A 171 14.33 10.41 2.66
CA GLY A 171 13.36 11.35 3.21
C GLY A 171 12.93 12.39 2.17
N GLN A 172 13.22 12.15 0.89
CA GLN A 172 12.74 12.97 -0.21
C GLN A 172 11.25 12.74 -0.47
N VAL A 173 10.64 13.69 -1.17
CA VAL A 173 9.25 13.59 -1.63
C VAL A 173 9.02 12.27 -2.36
N GLY A 174 7.93 11.57 -2.03
CA GLY A 174 7.60 10.26 -2.61
C GLY A 174 8.41 9.09 -2.04
N SER A 175 9.30 9.29 -1.06
CA SER A 175 9.91 8.17 -0.33
C SER A 175 8.89 7.48 0.57
N ILE A 176 9.03 6.16 0.77
CA ILE A 176 8.51 5.53 1.97
C ILE A 176 9.52 5.85 3.06
N TYR A 177 9.14 6.76 3.96
CA TYR A 177 10.06 7.50 4.81
C TYR A 177 11.07 6.60 5.51
N LYS A 178 12.36 6.87 5.22
CA LYS A 178 13.54 6.11 5.70
C LYS A 178 13.59 4.62 5.34
N GLN A 179 12.68 4.13 4.48
CA GLN A 179 12.71 2.74 4.01
C GLN A 179 13.09 2.63 2.53
N HIS A 180 12.40 3.36 1.65
CA HIS A 180 12.62 3.31 0.20
C HIS A 180 12.81 4.70 -0.38
N VAL A 181 13.85 4.87 -1.18
CA VAL A 181 14.07 6.09 -1.96
C VAL A 181 13.12 6.12 -3.16
N PRO A 182 12.63 7.29 -3.61
CA PRO A 182 11.83 7.37 -4.83
C PRO A 182 12.67 7.03 -6.06
N LEU A 183 12.06 6.36 -7.04
CA LEU A 183 12.70 6.01 -8.32
C LEU A 183 13.03 7.25 -9.17
N ALA A 184 12.28 8.32 -8.99
CA ALA A 184 12.44 9.58 -9.71
C ALA A 184 11.93 10.76 -8.86
N MET A 185 12.41 11.96 -9.18
CA MET A 185 11.93 13.23 -8.65
C MET A 185 10.90 13.79 -9.64
N ALA A 186 9.64 13.89 -9.24
CA ALA A 186 8.52 14.17 -10.15
C ALA A 186 7.64 15.37 -9.73
N SER A 187 8.10 16.23 -8.80
CA SER A 187 7.33 17.41 -8.40
C SER A 187 7.18 18.44 -9.51
N VAL A 188 6.04 19.08 -9.54
CA VAL A 188 5.83 20.34 -10.27
C VAL A 188 6.53 21.50 -9.54
N PRO A 189 6.62 22.70 -10.15
CA PRO A 189 7.19 23.88 -9.48
C PRO A 189 6.51 24.19 -8.13
N THR A 190 7.29 24.73 -7.18
CA THR A 190 6.78 25.14 -5.87
C THR A 190 5.56 26.06 -6.01
N GLY A 191 4.51 25.79 -5.26
CA GLY A 191 3.26 26.54 -5.34
C GLY A 191 2.22 25.96 -6.32
N GLU A 192 2.59 24.96 -7.10
CA GLU A 192 1.67 24.22 -7.97
C GLU A 192 1.17 22.95 -7.29
N TRP A 193 0.04 22.40 -7.78
CA TRP A 193 -0.56 21.21 -7.23
C TRP A 193 0.12 19.93 -7.73
N ASN A 194 0.62 19.16 -6.79
CA ASN A 194 1.10 17.80 -7.01
C ASN A 194 -0.03 16.80 -6.78
N THR A 195 0.04 15.65 -7.45
CA THR A 195 -0.90 14.53 -7.31
C THR A 195 -0.15 13.28 -6.89
N TYR A 196 -0.65 12.59 -5.88
CA TYR A 196 -0.29 11.21 -5.59
C TYR A 196 -1.47 10.28 -5.90
N GLU A 197 -1.19 9.23 -6.66
CA GLU A 197 -1.99 8.02 -6.74
C GLU A 197 -1.25 6.94 -5.97
N ILE A 198 -1.87 6.41 -4.92
CA ILE A 198 -1.25 5.44 -4.02
C ILE A 198 -2.09 4.18 -4.01
N ILE A 199 -1.48 3.02 -4.28
CA ILE A 199 -2.06 1.72 -4.03
C ILE A 199 -1.37 1.14 -2.81
N TYR A 200 -2.14 0.81 -1.80
CA TYR A 200 -1.64 0.29 -0.54
C TYR A 200 -2.33 -1.02 -0.22
N HIS A 201 -1.54 -2.05 0.07
CA HIS A 201 -1.98 -3.30 0.66
C HIS A 201 -1.45 -3.39 2.09
N ALA A 202 -2.36 -3.62 3.03
CA ALA A 202 -2.01 -3.68 4.44
C ALA A 202 -1.27 -4.97 4.78
N PRO A 203 -0.33 -4.94 5.74
CA PRO A 203 0.25 -6.17 6.25
C PRO A 203 -0.78 -6.99 7.03
N GLU A 204 -0.62 -8.30 7.01
CA GLU A 204 -1.48 -9.24 7.73
C GLU A 204 -0.76 -9.82 8.95
N PHE A 205 -1.52 -10.05 10.01
CA PHE A 205 -1.02 -10.58 11.28
C PHE A 205 -1.88 -11.75 11.73
N ASN A 206 -1.23 -12.76 12.32
CA ASN A 206 -1.95 -13.88 12.96
C ASN A 206 -2.53 -13.47 14.34
N ALA A 207 -3.27 -14.39 14.96
CA ALA A 207 -3.90 -14.14 16.25
C ALA A 207 -2.90 -13.85 17.39
N ASP A 208 -1.66 -14.31 17.27
CA ASP A 208 -0.58 -14.08 18.24
C ASP A 208 0.16 -12.76 17.98
N GLY A 209 -0.24 -11.99 16.98
CA GLY A 209 0.37 -10.72 16.59
C GLY A 209 1.63 -10.85 15.73
N GLY A 210 1.96 -12.06 15.26
CA GLY A 210 3.04 -12.28 14.31
C GLY A 210 2.64 -11.83 12.90
N LYS A 211 3.49 -11.04 12.22
CA LYS A 211 3.27 -10.65 10.82
C LYS A 211 3.40 -11.88 9.92
N ILE A 212 2.35 -12.21 9.16
CA ILE A 212 2.29 -13.34 8.22
C ILE A 212 2.42 -12.92 6.76
N LYS A 213 2.06 -11.66 6.45
CA LYS A 213 2.26 -11.07 5.13
C LYS A 213 2.71 -9.62 5.28
N SER A 214 3.71 -9.22 4.52
CA SER A 214 4.12 -7.82 4.48
C SER A 214 3.13 -7.02 3.65
N GLY A 215 2.85 -5.78 4.09
CA GLY A 215 2.18 -4.82 3.24
C GLY A 215 3.11 -4.30 2.16
N ASP A 216 2.54 -3.68 1.15
CA ASP A 216 3.27 -3.03 0.05
C ASP A 216 2.62 -1.72 -0.37
N ILE A 217 3.40 -0.87 -1.02
CA ILE A 217 2.94 0.42 -1.54
C ILE A 217 3.47 0.64 -2.95
N THR A 218 2.57 1.04 -3.85
CA THR A 218 2.90 1.66 -5.13
C THR A 218 2.52 3.14 -5.08
N VAL A 219 3.40 4.04 -5.55
CA VAL A 219 3.14 5.47 -5.60
C VAL A 219 3.43 6.01 -6.99
N ILE A 220 2.44 6.68 -7.58
CA ILE A 220 2.58 7.46 -8.82
C ILE A 220 2.47 8.94 -8.43
N HIS A 221 3.52 9.70 -8.72
CA HIS A 221 3.63 11.14 -8.45
C HIS A 221 3.55 11.92 -9.77
N ASN A 222 2.50 12.71 -9.95
CA ASN A 222 2.27 13.48 -11.19
C ASN A 222 2.36 12.62 -12.47
N GLY A 223 1.84 11.38 -12.43
CA GLY A 223 1.89 10.42 -13.53
C GLY A 223 3.21 9.67 -13.68
N VAL A 224 4.21 9.90 -12.81
CA VAL A 224 5.49 9.20 -12.79
C VAL A 224 5.52 8.17 -11.67
N LEU A 225 5.84 6.92 -11.98
CA LEU A 225 6.02 5.85 -10.98
C LEU A 225 7.25 6.16 -10.12
N VAL A 226 7.04 6.37 -8.81
CA VAL A 226 8.12 6.68 -7.87
C VAL A 226 8.34 5.59 -6.82
N GLN A 227 7.34 4.76 -6.55
CA GLN A 227 7.47 3.51 -5.78
C GLN A 227 6.72 2.41 -6.51
N ASP A 228 7.38 1.29 -6.77
CA ASP A 228 6.84 0.16 -7.52
C ASP A 228 6.69 -1.05 -6.61
N HIS A 229 5.48 -1.26 -6.06
CA HIS A 229 5.13 -2.42 -5.23
C HIS A 229 6.21 -2.71 -4.15
N VAL A 230 6.64 -1.67 -3.43
CA VAL A 230 7.72 -1.80 -2.46
C VAL A 230 7.20 -2.34 -1.13
N GLU A 231 7.91 -3.33 -0.58
CA GLU A 231 7.58 -3.96 0.68
C GLU A 231 7.72 -2.99 1.87
N LEU A 232 6.70 -2.92 2.72
CA LEU A 232 6.73 -2.19 3.99
C LEU A 232 7.50 -3.00 5.05
N LYS A 233 8.64 -2.48 5.47
CA LYS A 233 9.46 -3.10 6.52
C LYS A 233 8.90 -2.91 7.93
N GLY A 234 7.84 -2.12 8.07
CA GLY A 234 7.17 -1.75 9.31
C GLY A 234 6.89 -0.25 9.36
N THR A 235 6.62 0.28 10.56
CA THR A 235 6.40 1.71 10.79
C THR A 235 7.54 2.57 10.26
N THR A 236 7.29 3.86 10.00
CA THR A 236 8.25 4.83 9.46
C THR A 236 8.70 5.84 10.54
N PRO A 237 9.49 5.43 11.56
CA PRO A 237 9.86 6.32 12.64
C PRO A 237 10.92 7.35 12.21
N TYR A 238 10.85 8.55 12.80
CA TYR A 238 11.93 9.54 12.66
C TYR A 238 13.26 9.04 13.25
N ILE A 239 13.21 8.37 14.41
CA ILE A 239 14.36 7.77 15.09
C ILE A 239 14.08 6.30 15.37
N GLY A 240 15.03 5.43 15.07
CA GLY A 240 14.97 3.99 15.33
C GLY A 240 14.66 3.15 14.10
N TRP A 241 14.47 1.86 14.33
CA TRP A 241 14.17 0.89 13.28
C TRP A 241 12.65 0.73 13.10
N PRO A 242 12.19 0.39 11.89
CA PRO A 242 10.80 0.00 11.65
C PRO A 242 10.34 -1.08 12.63
N LYS A 243 9.09 -0.96 13.08
CA LYS A 243 8.45 -1.94 13.98
C LYS A 243 7.19 -2.46 13.31
N ASN A 244 6.78 -3.67 13.66
CA ASN A 244 5.60 -4.32 13.14
C ASN A 244 4.60 -4.62 14.26
N PRO A 245 3.99 -3.60 14.89
CA PRO A 245 2.90 -3.83 15.82
C PRO A 245 1.72 -4.45 15.05
N ALA A 246 1.11 -5.50 15.60
CA ALA A 246 -0.08 -6.08 14.99
C ALA A 246 -1.23 -5.06 14.98
N HIS A 247 -1.92 -4.97 13.86
CA HIS A 247 -3.06 -4.06 13.68
C HIS A 247 -4.05 -4.62 12.66
N GLY A 248 -5.25 -4.07 12.62
CA GLY A 248 -6.23 -4.23 11.56
C GLY A 248 -6.30 -3.00 10.66
N LYS A 249 -7.50 -2.69 10.13
CA LYS A 249 -7.76 -1.43 9.41
C LYS A 249 -7.43 -0.23 10.31
N GLY A 250 -6.82 0.80 9.74
CA GLY A 250 -6.45 2.03 10.43
C GLY A 250 -6.76 3.29 9.63
N PRO A 251 -6.61 4.49 10.22
CA PRO A 251 -6.95 5.74 9.57
C PRO A 251 -5.92 6.13 8.49
N LEU A 252 -6.36 6.92 7.53
CA LEU A 252 -5.47 7.80 6.77
C LEU A 252 -5.16 9.01 7.65
N LEU A 253 -3.85 9.32 7.84
CA LEU A 253 -3.41 10.45 8.65
C LEU A 253 -2.59 11.43 7.80
N LEU A 254 -2.80 12.73 7.99
CA LEU A 254 -2.01 13.80 7.40
C LEU A 254 -1.25 14.54 8.49
N GLN A 255 0.04 14.80 8.24
CA GLN A 255 0.96 15.33 9.23
C GLN A 255 0.97 16.86 9.29
N ASP A 256 0.91 17.39 10.52
CA ASP A 256 1.42 18.70 10.89
C ASP A 256 2.85 18.52 11.43
N HIS A 257 3.86 18.89 10.62
CA HIS A 257 5.27 18.71 10.99
C HIS A 257 5.73 19.68 12.10
N GLY A 258 4.92 20.71 12.39
CA GLY A 258 5.16 21.64 13.51
C GLY A 258 6.23 22.70 13.25
N ASP A 259 6.58 22.98 12.01
CA ASP A 259 7.58 23.96 11.56
C ASP A 259 7.01 25.02 10.60
N ASP A 260 5.72 25.32 10.72
CA ASP A 260 4.98 26.22 9.83
C ASP A 260 5.05 25.81 8.36
N SER A 261 4.97 24.49 8.11
CA SER A 261 5.12 23.90 6.77
C SER A 261 4.07 24.38 5.77
N ARG A 262 2.86 24.70 6.25
CA ARG A 262 1.71 25.24 5.50
C ARG A 262 1.40 24.52 4.21
N VAL A 263 1.63 23.21 4.17
CA VAL A 263 1.22 22.37 3.04
C VAL A 263 -0.29 22.40 2.92
N SER A 264 -0.78 22.53 1.70
CA SER A 264 -2.22 22.48 1.40
C SER A 264 -2.57 21.16 0.74
N PHE A 265 -3.77 20.66 1.03
CA PHE A 265 -4.32 19.43 0.46
C PHE A 265 -5.70 19.69 -0.13
N ARG A 266 -6.06 18.95 -1.18
CA ARG A 266 -7.40 18.96 -1.77
C ARG A 266 -7.72 17.64 -2.47
N ASN A 267 -8.96 17.47 -2.88
CA ASN A 267 -9.42 16.37 -3.72
C ASN A 267 -8.91 15.01 -3.21
N ILE A 268 -9.38 14.62 -2.01
CA ILE A 268 -8.93 13.39 -1.34
C ILE A 268 -10.05 12.36 -1.39
N TRP A 269 -9.79 11.22 -2.00
CA TRP A 269 -10.72 10.11 -2.03
C TRP A 269 -10.00 8.74 -2.01
N VAL A 270 -10.70 7.73 -1.54
CA VAL A 270 -10.21 6.35 -1.51
C VAL A 270 -11.23 5.41 -2.16
N ARG A 271 -10.73 4.30 -2.71
CA ARG A 271 -11.49 3.09 -3.01
C ARG A 271 -10.93 1.98 -2.15
N GLU A 272 -11.79 1.20 -1.49
CA GLU A 272 -11.37 -0.05 -0.84
C GLU A 272 -11.14 -1.12 -1.93
N LEU A 273 -10.08 -1.93 -1.76
CA LEU A 273 -9.66 -2.99 -2.68
C LEU A 273 -10.00 -4.37 -2.10
#